data_e5e51daecfb0960a633123dff48b142d
#
_entry.id   e5e51daecfb0960a633123dff48b142d
#
_cell.length_a   1.000
_cell.length_b   1.000
_cell.length_c   1.000
_cell.angle_alpha   90.00
_cell.angle_beta   90.00
_cell.angle_gamma   90.00
#
_symmetry.space_group_name_H-M   'P 1'
#
loop_
_entity.id
_entity.type
_entity.pdbx_description
1 polymer ?
#
loop_
_entity_poly.entity_id
_entity_poly.type
_entity_poly.pdbx_seq_one_letter_code
_entity_poly.pdbx_strand_id
1 'polypeptide(L)'
;DVYKRQGMNRLGLNKQVLFENLDLIKALPINLIMSHLACADDLSSKDNTIQRDLFIELCQVLPKVRQSVSASHGALLGTDFHLDMIRPGVGLYGGIKNKGLKEVIQIKVPILQSFIIDKNMQVGYNFTYKATQKMTIATLAMGYADGLPRTLSNIGKLFYGNIPCPILGRVSMDLVTVDISNLPETPK
;
A
#
# COMPACT_ATOMS: atom_id res chain seq x y z
N ASP A 1 7.13 5.69 -23.58
CA ASP A 1 7.60 4.75 -22.56
C ASP A 1 7.61 3.35 -23.12
N VAL A 2 8.80 2.74 -23.20
CA VAL A 2 8.90 1.32 -23.57
C VAL A 2 8.90 0.51 -22.29
N TYR A 3 7.85 -0.26 -22.08
CA TYR A 3 7.69 -1.13 -20.93
C TYR A 3 8.23 -2.52 -21.26
N LYS A 4 9.22 -3.00 -20.50
CA LYS A 4 9.78 -4.34 -20.70
C LYS A 4 9.13 -5.35 -19.77
N ARG A 5 8.62 -6.43 -20.36
CA ARG A 5 7.98 -7.55 -19.67
C ARG A 5 9.04 -8.44 -19.01
N GLN A 6 9.57 -7.99 -17.86
CA GLN A 6 10.60 -8.74 -17.13
C GLN A 6 10.14 -9.05 -15.70
N GLY A 7 10.06 -10.33 -15.39
CA GLY A 7 9.71 -10.85 -14.07
C GLY A 7 8.21 -10.88 -13.78
N MET A 8 7.51 -9.75 -13.87
CA MET A 8 6.10 -9.67 -13.50
C MET A 8 5.10 -10.15 -14.58
N ASN A 9 5.53 -10.29 -15.85
CA ASN A 9 4.70 -10.73 -16.99
C ASN A 9 3.36 -10.00 -17.14
N ARG A 10 3.30 -8.72 -16.76
CA ARG A 10 2.07 -7.93 -16.72
C ARG A 10 1.85 -7.11 -17.99
N LEU A 11 2.82 -6.31 -18.37
CA LEU A 11 2.76 -5.41 -19.53
C LEU A 11 4.17 -5.18 -20.08
N GLY A 12 4.29 -4.90 -21.38
CA GLY A 12 5.53 -4.53 -22.04
C GLY A 12 6.04 -5.58 -23.04
N LEU A 13 7.21 -5.34 -23.60
CA LEU A 13 7.85 -6.19 -24.60
C LEU A 13 8.65 -7.30 -23.93
N ASN A 14 8.50 -8.53 -24.39
CA ASN A 14 9.44 -9.60 -24.07
C ASN A 14 10.69 -9.51 -24.96
N LYS A 15 11.73 -10.32 -24.64
CA LYS A 15 13.01 -10.29 -25.35
C LYS A 15 12.84 -10.55 -26.85
N GLN A 16 12.06 -11.55 -27.21
CA GLN A 16 11.81 -11.92 -28.61
C GLN A 16 11.16 -10.78 -29.40
N VAL A 17 10.02 -10.27 -28.93
CA VAL A 17 9.31 -9.16 -29.57
C VAL A 17 10.17 -7.90 -29.66
N LEU A 18 11.02 -7.65 -28.67
CA LEU A 18 11.97 -6.54 -28.70
C LEU A 18 12.93 -6.65 -29.89
N PHE A 19 13.56 -7.83 -30.07
CA PHE A 19 14.53 -8.04 -31.15
C PHE A 19 13.88 -8.11 -32.53
N GLU A 20 12.69 -8.68 -32.65
CA GLU A 20 11.93 -8.72 -33.91
C GLU A 20 11.50 -7.32 -34.41
N ASN A 21 11.38 -6.34 -33.50
CA ASN A 21 10.90 -5.00 -33.80
C ASN A 21 11.93 -3.90 -33.48
N LEU A 22 13.20 -4.24 -33.40
CA LEU A 22 14.23 -3.36 -32.89
C LEU A 22 14.37 -2.04 -33.70
N ASP A 23 14.31 -2.12 -35.03
CA ASP A 23 14.42 -0.96 -35.91
C ASP A 23 13.21 -0.02 -35.76
N LEU A 24 12.01 -0.59 -35.68
CA LEU A 24 10.80 0.18 -35.40
C LEU A 24 10.89 0.90 -34.04
N ILE A 25 11.34 0.18 -33.03
CA ILE A 25 11.49 0.74 -31.67
C ILE A 25 12.53 1.88 -31.65
N LYS A 26 13.66 1.71 -32.37
CA LYS A 26 14.69 2.75 -32.47
C LYS A 26 14.20 4.01 -33.20
N ALA A 27 13.25 3.88 -34.10
CA ALA A 27 12.66 5.01 -34.82
C ALA A 27 11.65 5.81 -33.97
N LEU A 28 11.22 5.27 -32.81
CA LEU A 28 10.29 5.97 -31.91
C LEU A 28 11.00 7.05 -31.08
N PRO A 29 10.34 8.18 -30.76
CA PRO A 29 10.87 9.23 -29.88
C PRO A 29 10.84 8.78 -28.41
N ILE A 30 11.71 7.85 -28.03
CA ILE A 30 11.76 7.28 -26.68
C ILE A 30 12.54 8.23 -25.77
N ASN A 31 11.96 8.60 -24.62
CA ASN A 31 12.57 9.44 -23.60
C ASN A 31 12.94 8.67 -22.34
N LEU A 32 12.34 7.49 -22.13
CA LEU A 32 12.52 6.67 -20.95
C LEU A 32 12.29 5.20 -21.28
N ILE A 33 13.20 4.35 -20.83
CA ILE A 33 13.03 2.90 -20.82
C ILE A 33 12.83 2.47 -19.37
N MET A 34 11.77 1.72 -19.09
CA MET A 34 11.49 1.29 -17.72
C MET A 34 11.11 -0.19 -17.61
N SER A 35 11.42 -0.76 -16.46
CA SER A 35 10.91 -2.04 -15.97
C SER A 35 10.33 -1.88 -14.57
N HIS A 36 9.88 -2.97 -13.97
CA HIS A 36 9.34 -2.97 -12.61
C HIS A 36 9.74 -4.26 -11.90
N LEU A 37 10.41 -4.15 -10.76
CA LEU A 37 10.84 -5.30 -9.97
C LEU A 37 9.63 -6.04 -9.40
N ALA A 38 9.66 -7.36 -9.49
CA ALA A 38 8.57 -8.21 -9.02
C ALA A 38 8.64 -8.49 -7.52
N CYS A 39 9.85 -8.58 -6.96
CA CYS A 39 10.12 -9.03 -5.60
C CYS A 39 10.84 -7.98 -4.75
N ALA A 40 10.70 -6.68 -5.06
CA ALA A 40 11.45 -5.62 -4.39
C ALA A 40 11.07 -5.42 -2.91
N ASP A 41 9.95 -5.94 -2.45
CA ASP A 41 9.52 -5.98 -1.06
C ASP A 41 10.30 -7.02 -0.22
N ASP A 42 10.88 -8.04 -0.87
CA ASP A 42 11.87 -8.94 -0.28
C ASP A 42 13.29 -8.47 -0.63
N LEU A 43 13.95 -7.80 0.32
CA LEU A 43 15.31 -7.28 0.15
C LEU A 43 16.36 -8.40 -0.05
N SER A 44 16.06 -9.64 0.34
CA SER A 44 16.97 -10.78 0.24
C SER A 44 16.84 -11.54 -1.08
N SER A 45 15.80 -11.28 -1.86
CA SER A 45 15.54 -12.00 -3.10
C SER A 45 16.60 -11.70 -4.16
N LYS A 46 17.27 -12.76 -4.63
CA LYS A 46 18.22 -12.68 -5.75
C LYS A 46 17.56 -12.31 -7.08
N ASP A 47 16.26 -12.50 -7.20
CA ASP A 47 15.49 -12.15 -8.40
C ASP A 47 15.54 -10.66 -8.69
N ASN A 48 15.69 -9.82 -7.66
CA ASN A 48 15.86 -8.38 -7.83
C ASN A 48 17.09 -8.05 -8.67
N THR A 49 18.25 -8.67 -8.33
CA THR A 49 19.51 -8.48 -9.07
C THR A 49 19.41 -9.06 -10.48
N ILE A 50 18.91 -10.28 -10.61
CA ILE A 50 18.73 -10.94 -11.91
C ILE A 50 17.86 -10.08 -12.84
N GLN A 51 16.75 -9.56 -12.33
CA GLN A 51 15.82 -8.73 -13.11
C GLN A 51 16.44 -7.38 -13.50
N ARG A 52 17.21 -6.75 -12.60
CA ARG A 52 17.96 -5.51 -12.89
C ARG A 52 18.98 -5.74 -13.98
N ASP A 53 19.82 -6.79 -13.84
CA ASP A 53 20.92 -7.04 -14.76
C ASP A 53 20.43 -7.38 -16.17
N LEU A 54 19.38 -8.22 -16.27
CA LEU A 54 18.71 -8.47 -17.53
C LEU A 54 18.11 -7.20 -18.15
N PHE A 55 17.56 -6.31 -17.32
CA PHE A 55 17.05 -5.01 -17.80
C PHE A 55 18.18 -4.16 -18.38
N ILE A 56 19.31 -4.06 -17.70
CA ILE A 56 20.49 -3.30 -18.16
C ILE A 56 21.04 -3.91 -19.46
N GLU A 57 21.20 -5.23 -19.55
CA GLU A 57 21.61 -5.94 -20.77
C GLU A 57 20.73 -5.56 -21.97
N LEU A 58 19.42 -5.65 -21.80
CA LEU A 58 18.48 -5.33 -22.87
C LEU A 58 18.43 -3.83 -23.22
N CYS A 59 18.83 -2.95 -22.31
CA CYS A 59 18.95 -1.52 -22.63
C CYS A 59 20.11 -1.21 -23.55
N GLN A 60 21.15 -2.06 -23.61
CA GLN A 60 22.33 -1.85 -24.46
C GLN A 60 22.02 -1.81 -25.96
N VAL A 61 20.98 -2.52 -26.41
CA VAL A 61 20.56 -2.55 -27.81
C VAL A 61 19.56 -1.45 -28.19
N LEU A 62 19.15 -0.64 -27.23
CA LEU A 62 18.18 0.45 -27.42
C LEU A 62 18.83 1.83 -27.43
N PRO A 63 18.11 2.88 -27.85
CA PRO A 63 18.62 4.25 -27.77
C PRO A 63 19.09 4.60 -26.36
N LYS A 64 20.16 5.39 -26.27
CA LYS A 64 20.69 5.92 -24.99
C LYS A 64 19.73 6.98 -24.43
N VAL A 65 18.86 6.57 -23.58
CA VAL A 65 17.87 7.40 -22.88
C VAL A 65 17.83 7.02 -21.40
N ARG A 66 17.14 7.80 -20.59
CA ARG A 66 16.99 7.51 -19.15
C ARG A 66 16.41 6.11 -18.92
N GLN A 67 16.89 5.47 -17.88
CA GLN A 67 16.50 4.13 -17.47
C GLN A 67 15.93 4.13 -16.06
N SER A 68 14.93 3.30 -15.81
CA SER A 68 14.29 3.18 -14.51
C SER A 68 13.79 1.76 -14.27
N VAL A 69 14.20 1.15 -13.16
CA VAL A 69 13.76 -0.19 -12.76
C VAL A 69 12.98 -0.17 -11.44
N SER A 70 13.24 0.83 -10.59
CA SER A 70 12.78 0.84 -9.21
C SER A 70 11.58 1.72 -8.98
N ALA A 71 10.57 1.15 -8.29
CA ALA A 71 9.53 1.85 -7.57
C ALA A 71 9.95 2.03 -6.10
N SER A 72 9.01 2.23 -5.19
CA SER A 72 9.29 2.55 -3.78
C SER A 72 10.18 1.52 -3.08
N HIS A 73 9.87 0.23 -3.15
CA HIS A 73 10.70 -0.80 -2.52
C HIS A 73 12.05 -0.97 -3.23
N GLY A 74 12.06 -0.93 -4.57
CA GLY A 74 13.28 -1.02 -5.34
C GLY A 74 14.28 0.08 -5.01
N ALA A 75 13.81 1.29 -4.68
CA ALA A 75 14.67 2.40 -4.26
C ALA A 75 15.38 2.14 -2.91
N LEU A 76 14.90 1.20 -2.11
CA LEU A 76 15.48 0.81 -0.83
C LEU A 76 16.50 -0.33 -0.94
N LEU A 77 16.65 -0.96 -2.11
CA LEU A 77 17.61 -2.03 -2.36
C LEU A 77 19.06 -1.52 -2.49
N GLY A 78 19.25 -0.21 -2.65
CA GLY A 78 20.56 0.42 -2.79
C GLY A 78 20.73 1.19 -4.10
N THR A 79 21.83 1.92 -4.19
CA THR A 79 22.11 2.85 -5.31
C THR A 79 22.17 2.16 -6.68
N ASP A 80 22.60 0.91 -6.73
CA ASP A 80 22.67 0.13 -7.97
C ASP A 80 21.32 -0.11 -8.63
N PHE A 81 20.23 0.08 -7.87
CA PHE A 81 18.86 -0.04 -8.35
C PHE A 81 18.22 1.30 -8.71
N HIS A 82 18.90 2.42 -8.50
CA HIS A 82 18.34 3.75 -8.81
C HIS A 82 18.39 4.04 -10.30
N LEU A 83 19.46 3.62 -10.99
CA LEU A 83 19.75 3.98 -12.38
C LEU A 83 19.61 5.51 -12.58
N ASP A 84 18.96 5.95 -13.66
CA ASP A 84 18.77 7.38 -13.92
C ASP A 84 17.53 7.97 -13.21
N MET A 85 16.60 7.11 -12.76
CA MET A 85 15.35 7.57 -12.16
C MET A 85 14.68 6.50 -11.31
N ILE A 86 14.26 6.85 -10.10
CA ILE A 86 13.36 6.07 -9.27
C ILE A 86 11.92 6.60 -9.39
N ARG A 87 10.93 5.75 -9.17
CA ARG A 87 9.50 6.06 -9.27
C ARG A 87 8.78 5.73 -7.97
N PRO A 88 9.07 6.44 -6.86
CA PRO A 88 8.41 6.16 -5.60
C PRO A 88 6.92 6.49 -5.68
N GLY A 89 6.09 5.61 -5.15
CA GLY A 89 4.66 5.77 -4.99
C GLY A 89 4.30 5.63 -3.52
N VAL A 90 3.99 4.41 -3.07
CA VAL A 90 3.58 4.10 -1.69
C VAL A 90 4.59 4.58 -0.63
N GLY A 91 5.88 4.62 -0.96
CA GLY A 91 6.92 5.15 -0.06
C GLY A 91 6.79 6.64 0.24
N LEU A 92 6.24 7.45 -0.67
CA LEU A 92 6.00 8.88 -0.45
C LEU A 92 4.93 9.14 0.62
N TYR A 93 4.05 8.18 0.81
CA TYR A 93 2.94 8.25 1.76
C TYR A 93 3.23 7.53 3.09
N GLY A 94 4.45 7.04 3.28
CA GLY A 94 4.81 6.29 4.48
C GLY A 94 4.27 4.86 4.53
N GLY A 95 3.73 4.34 3.42
CA GLY A 95 3.15 2.99 3.34
C GLY A 95 4.17 1.85 3.35
N ILE A 96 5.45 2.15 3.55
CA ILE A 96 6.53 1.16 3.70
C ILE A 96 7.13 1.32 5.09
N LYS A 97 7.17 0.24 5.87
CA LYS A 97 7.87 0.23 7.16
C LYS A 97 9.38 0.26 6.96
N ASN A 98 9.96 1.43 7.03
CA ASN A 98 11.41 1.64 6.95
C ASN A 98 11.81 2.79 7.89
N LYS A 99 12.94 2.64 8.60
CA LYS A 99 13.41 3.63 9.58
C LYS A 99 13.71 5.02 8.99
N GLY A 100 13.96 5.09 7.68
CA GLY A 100 14.23 6.34 6.96
C GLY A 100 12.98 7.03 6.41
N LEU A 101 11.82 6.37 6.42
CA LEU A 101 10.57 6.91 5.91
C LEU A 101 9.64 7.30 7.07
N LYS A 102 8.95 8.43 6.92
CA LYS A 102 7.98 8.93 7.88
C LYS A 102 6.58 8.78 7.32
N GLU A 103 5.61 8.49 8.19
CA GLU A 103 4.19 8.59 7.86
C GLU A 103 3.84 10.07 7.65
N VAL A 104 3.29 10.39 6.49
CA VAL A 104 2.93 11.75 6.09
C VAL A 104 1.42 11.94 5.94
N ILE A 105 0.65 10.86 6.10
CA ILE A 105 -0.81 10.89 6.04
C ILE A 105 -1.36 10.58 7.42
N GLN A 106 -2.26 11.44 7.90
CA GLN A 106 -3.08 11.23 9.08
C GLN A 106 -4.55 11.41 8.70
N ILE A 107 -5.37 10.39 8.93
CA ILE A 107 -6.82 10.46 8.75
C ILE A 107 -7.45 10.70 10.13
N LYS A 108 -8.17 11.81 10.27
CA LYS A 108 -8.92 12.15 11.49
C LYS A 108 -10.39 11.90 11.25
N VAL A 109 -11.03 11.16 12.14
CA VAL A 109 -12.44 10.77 12.03
C VAL A 109 -13.20 11.30 13.23
N PRO A 110 -14.31 12.05 13.03
CA PRO A 110 -15.10 12.56 14.13
C PRO A 110 -15.86 11.46 14.85
N ILE A 111 -15.96 11.59 16.16
CA ILE A 111 -16.84 10.79 16.99
C ILE A 111 -18.24 11.41 16.92
N LEU A 112 -19.23 10.61 16.51
CA LEU A 112 -20.62 11.05 16.42
C LEU A 112 -21.38 10.83 17.70
N GLN A 113 -21.07 9.72 18.38
CA GLN A 113 -21.74 9.33 19.62
C GLN A 113 -20.86 8.38 20.43
N SER A 114 -20.92 8.51 21.75
CA SER A 114 -20.31 7.58 22.70
C SER A 114 -21.38 7.12 23.71
N PHE A 115 -21.43 5.82 24.01
CA PHE A 115 -22.36 5.27 24.98
C PHE A 115 -21.87 3.94 25.56
N ILE A 116 -22.49 3.53 26.66
CA ILE A 116 -22.18 2.29 27.34
C ILE A 116 -23.10 1.19 26.85
N ILE A 117 -22.55 0.01 26.58
CA ILE A 117 -23.29 -1.22 26.33
C ILE A 117 -23.00 -2.26 27.43
N ASP A 118 -24.02 -3.04 27.77
CA ASP A 118 -23.91 -4.11 28.75
C ASP A 118 -23.42 -5.42 28.12
N LYS A 119 -22.95 -6.32 28.98
CA LYS A 119 -22.59 -7.68 28.57
C LYS A 119 -23.72 -8.33 27.77
N ASN A 120 -23.35 -9.04 26.72
CA ASN A 120 -24.21 -9.71 25.76
C ASN A 120 -24.94 -8.84 24.74
N MET A 121 -24.84 -7.49 24.83
CA MET A 121 -25.33 -6.63 23.75
C MET A 121 -24.52 -6.85 22.47
N GLN A 122 -25.18 -6.68 21.34
CA GLN A 122 -24.64 -6.96 20.01
C GLN A 122 -24.36 -5.67 19.26
N VAL A 123 -23.34 -5.67 18.39
CA VAL A 123 -22.91 -4.49 17.63
C VAL A 123 -22.81 -4.81 16.13
N GLY A 124 -23.32 -3.90 15.33
CA GLY A 124 -23.20 -3.89 13.88
C GLY A 124 -24.07 -4.88 13.13
N TYR A 125 -23.94 -4.89 11.81
CA TYR A 125 -24.71 -5.78 10.93
C TYR A 125 -24.44 -7.25 11.21
N ASN A 126 -25.49 -8.04 11.18
CA ASN A 126 -25.53 -9.49 11.48
C ASN A 126 -25.00 -9.80 12.88
N PHE A 127 -24.92 -8.80 13.76
CA PHE A 127 -24.50 -9.00 15.15
C PHE A 127 -23.18 -9.76 15.29
N THR A 128 -22.23 -9.45 14.43
CA THR A 128 -20.94 -10.17 14.37
C THR A 128 -20.01 -9.90 15.54
N TYR A 129 -20.35 -8.90 16.37
CA TYR A 129 -19.71 -8.68 17.66
C TYR A 129 -20.73 -8.79 18.78
N LYS A 130 -20.36 -9.45 19.88
CA LYS A 130 -21.14 -9.54 21.10
C LYS A 130 -20.27 -9.13 22.28
N ALA A 131 -20.73 -8.15 23.05
CA ALA A 131 -20.00 -7.64 24.21
C ALA A 131 -19.81 -8.73 25.26
N THR A 132 -18.58 -8.97 25.68
CA THR A 132 -18.23 -9.98 26.69
C THR A 132 -18.33 -9.42 28.11
N GLN A 133 -18.36 -8.10 28.26
CA GLN A 133 -18.49 -7.36 29.50
C GLN A 133 -19.17 -6.02 29.23
N LYS A 134 -19.45 -5.25 30.28
CA LYS A 134 -19.87 -3.85 30.15
C LYS A 134 -18.71 -3.04 29.56
N MET A 135 -18.98 -2.23 28.54
CA MET A 135 -17.96 -1.49 27.83
C MET A 135 -18.47 -0.17 27.27
N THR A 136 -17.58 0.78 27.05
CA THR A 136 -17.90 2.04 26.39
C THR A 136 -17.49 1.96 24.93
N ILE A 137 -18.43 2.29 24.04
CA ILE A 137 -18.21 2.27 22.59
C ILE A 137 -18.42 3.64 22.00
N ALA A 138 -17.82 3.89 20.84
CA ALA A 138 -18.04 5.09 20.06
C ALA A 138 -18.39 4.74 18.62
N THR A 139 -19.32 5.51 18.05
CA THR A 139 -19.63 5.47 16.62
C THR A 139 -18.93 6.64 15.93
N LEU A 140 -18.23 6.34 14.85
CA LEU A 140 -17.39 7.27 14.11
C LEU A 140 -17.93 7.44 12.68
N ALA A 141 -17.78 8.67 12.15
CA ALA A 141 -18.20 9.03 10.80
C ALA A 141 -17.16 8.59 9.76
N MET A 142 -17.00 7.28 9.57
CA MET A 142 -16.16 6.68 8.55
C MET A 142 -16.63 5.26 8.27
N GLY A 143 -16.72 4.90 7.01
CA GLY A 143 -17.08 3.57 6.59
C GLY A 143 -16.38 3.14 5.30
N TYR A 144 -16.87 2.08 4.65
CA TYR A 144 -16.23 1.58 3.44
C TYR A 144 -16.43 2.50 2.23
N ALA A 145 -17.42 3.39 2.22
CA ALA A 145 -17.58 4.42 1.20
C ALA A 145 -16.44 5.45 1.23
N ASP A 146 -15.82 5.65 2.40
CA ASP A 146 -14.66 6.53 2.60
C ASP A 146 -13.32 5.80 2.35
N GLY A 147 -13.37 4.52 2.01
CA GLY A 147 -12.17 3.69 1.78
C GLY A 147 -11.71 2.86 2.96
N LEU A 148 -12.46 2.82 4.09
CA LEU A 148 -12.14 1.92 5.21
C LEU A 148 -12.48 0.48 4.80
N PRO A 149 -11.48 -0.44 4.67
CA PRO A 149 -11.75 -1.79 4.19
C PRO A 149 -12.72 -2.56 5.10
N ARG A 150 -13.75 -3.18 4.53
CA ARG A 150 -14.68 -4.04 5.28
C ARG A 150 -13.99 -5.24 5.95
N THR A 151 -12.85 -5.65 5.42
CA THR A 151 -12.00 -6.71 6.00
C THR A 151 -11.45 -6.35 7.38
N LEU A 152 -11.48 -5.07 7.77
CA LEU A 152 -11.09 -4.63 9.11
C LEU A 152 -12.18 -4.89 10.18
N SER A 153 -13.36 -5.37 9.80
CA SER A 153 -14.45 -5.72 10.72
C SER A 153 -13.97 -6.71 11.79
N ASN A 154 -14.15 -6.37 13.07
CA ASN A 154 -13.74 -7.13 14.26
C ASN A 154 -12.22 -7.38 14.44
N ILE A 155 -11.35 -6.92 13.53
CA ILE A 155 -9.90 -7.15 13.61
C ILE A 155 -9.08 -5.85 13.53
N GLY A 156 -9.63 -4.81 12.90
CA GLY A 156 -8.97 -3.52 12.75
C GLY A 156 -8.95 -2.73 14.05
N LYS A 157 -8.13 -1.67 14.04
CA LYS A 157 -8.02 -0.72 15.15
C LYS A 157 -7.95 0.70 14.59
N LEU A 158 -8.63 1.62 15.23
CA LEU A 158 -8.39 3.05 15.12
C LEU A 158 -7.63 3.50 16.38
N PHE A 159 -7.20 4.74 16.42
CA PHE A 159 -6.39 5.23 17.53
C PHE A 159 -6.91 6.56 18.04
N TYR A 160 -7.01 6.68 19.36
CA TYR A 160 -7.20 7.97 20.03
C TYR A 160 -5.85 8.37 20.65
N GLY A 161 -5.16 9.33 20.04
CA GLY A 161 -3.75 9.52 20.30
C GLY A 161 -2.95 8.25 20.01
N ASN A 162 -2.32 7.68 21.02
CA ASN A 162 -1.57 6.42 20.94
C ASN A 162 -2.34 5.21 21.46
N ILE A 163 -3.60 5.39 21.90
CA ILE A 163 -4.39 4.32 22.50
C ILE A 163 -5.19 3.61 21.39
N PRO A 164 -5.00 2.30 21.21
CA PRO A 164 -5.73 1.54 20.19
C PRO A 164 -7.20 1.35 20.62
N CYS A 165 -8.11 1.61 19.70
CA CYS A 165 -9.55 1.44 19.82
C CYS A 165 -10.00 0.37 18.80
N PRO A 166 -10.20 -0.89 19.24
CA PRO A 166 -10.60 -1.98 18.35
C PRO A 166 -11.93 -1.72 17.64
N ILE A 167 -12.04 -2.11 16.38
CA ILE A 167 -13.28 -2.07 15.61
C ILE A 167 -14.18 -3.21 16.09
N LEU A 168 -15.43 -2.85 16.41
CA LEU A 168 -16.46 -3.77 16.90
C LEU A 168 -17.55 -3.93 15.83
N GLY A 169 -17.82 -5.18 15.47
CA GLY A 169 -18.81 -5.49 14.45
C GLY A 169 -18.32 -5.20 13.03
N ARG A 170 -19.25 -5.19 12.08
CA ARG A 170 -18.94 -4.92 10.68
C ARG A 170 -18.78 -3.43 10.41
N VAL A 171 -17.74 -3.08 9.63
CA VAL A 171 -17.65 -1.76 9.01
C VAL A 171 -18.85 -1.56 8.09
N SER A 172 -19.62 -0.51 8.32
CA SER A 172 -20.78 -0.15 7.49
C SER A 172 -20.39 0.82 6.38
N MET A 173 -21.35 1.30 5.61
CA MET A 173 -21.08 2.19 4.48
C MET A 173 -20.42 3.48 4.93
N ASP A 174 -20.97 4.13 5.95
CA ASP A 174 -20.57 5.48 6.37
C ASP A 174 -20.13 5.54 7.84
N LEU A 175 -20.22 4.41 8.58
CA LEU A 175 -20.01 4.37 10.02
C LEU A 175 -19.15 3.17 10.43
N VAL A 176 -18.39 3.36 11.51
CA VAL A 176 -17.67 2.28 12.20
C VAL A 176 -17.82 2.47 13.71
N THR A 177 -17.98 1.36 14.42
CA THR A 177 -18.02 1.34 15.89
C THR A 177 -16.71 0.83 16.45
N VAL A 178 -16.20 1.48 17.50
CA VAL A 178 -14.96 1.11 18.17
C VAL A 178 -15.14 1.01 19.68
N ASP A 179 -14.32 0.17 20.32
CA ASP A 179 -14.18 0.10 21.76
C ASP A 179 -13.30 1.25 22.26
N ILE A 180 -13.83 2.07 23.14
CA ILE A 180 -13.14 3.18 23.81
C ILE A 180 -13.04 2.99 25.33
N SER A 181 -13.28 1.78 25.84
CA SER A 181 -13.28 1.50 27.29
C SER A 181 -11.93 1.78 27.97
N ASN A 182 -10.83 1.73 27.21
CA ASN A 182 -9.48 1.97 27.72
C ASN A 182 -9.05 3.45 27.67
N LEU A 183 -9.90 4.34 27.21
CA LEU A 183 -9.59 5.77 27.20
C LEU A 183 -9.68 6.33 28.62
N PRO A 184 -8.79 7.26 29.01
CA PRO A 184 -8.79 7.89 30.34
C PRO A 184 -10.07 8.72 30.58
N GLU A 185 -10.63 9.27 29.52
CA GLU A 185 -11.89 10.02 29.53
C GLU A 185 -12.70 9.66 28.29
N THR A 186 -14.02 9.64 28.43
CA THR A 186 -14.91 9.45 27.26
C THR A 186 -14.89 10.72 26.42
N PRO A 187 -14.46 10.65 25.14
CA PRO A 187 -14.49 11.80 24.24
C PRO A 187 -15.91 12.34 24.09
N LYS A 188 -16.03 13.66 24.08
CA LYS A 188 -17.31 14.38 23.88
C LYS A 188 -17.54 14.69 22.42
#